data_1f78cd71380c4e0a101659895e793afc
#
_entry.id   1f78cd71380c4e0a101659895e793afc
#
_cell.length_a   1.000
_cell.length_b   1.000
_cell.length_c   1.000
_cell.angle_alpha   90.00
_cell.angle_beta   90.00
_cell.angle_gamma   90.00
#
_symmetry.space_group_name_H-M   'P 1'
#
loop_
_entity.id
_entity.type
_entity.pdbx_description
1 polymer ?
#
loop_
_entity_poly.entity_id
_entity_poly.type
_entity_poly.pdbx_seq_one_letter_code
_entity_poly.pdbx_strand_id
1 'polypeptide(L)'
;MSIQSSSQTAGAGAAITLVATLISVYIVSQFLRNSIGVIAPNLAQELALSPGEIGLLSSVFFLVFAAVQIPVGVALDRFGPRLCLIVGTAVTVVGAVVFAAAASPPVLILGRALLGLGTAGSLVASLAVYARRFPPDRFATLTGLQIGFGTLGALLATAPLAFSTATIGWRATFLAVGVCTALIGLLIAVVLKDDGHARGRHETLRESWYGIAAVLRTPSVGRLFVMNLVMYSTFGLIVGLWGGPYLTHIYGYSLEARGSFLLIPVLTQILGSMLWGPMDRLTGSHKLPVLVGAGATAAALGYLALAGTLTPAMLVAWFALFGLVSAFGPVLIAHGRALFSLHQVGRGLTVLTMGSMGGVFLSQAVSGFVIEWFPVAADGAYALSAYRAVFGLQAAFILLVSLVYFHARDPKEQPRKEPGPVFPA
;
A
#
# COMPACT_ATOMS: atom_id res chain seq x y z
N MET A 1 -0.52 28.28 41.25
CA MET A 1 -1.12 28.15 39.87
C MET A 1 -0.11 27.71 38.79
N SER A 2 1.19 27.51 39.11
CA SER A 2 2.26 27.13 38.13
C SER A 2 2.62 25.66 38.02
N ILE A 3 2.10 24.78 38.88
CA ILE A 3 2.45 23.34 38.88
C ILE A 3 1.54 22.51 37.93
N GLN A 4 0.33 22.98 37.70
CA GLN A 4 -0.62 22.24 36.77
C GLN A 4 -0.28 22.45 35.27
N SER A 5 0.38 23.56 34.90
CA SER A 5 0.75 23.83 33.51
C SER A 5 1.94 22.97 33.03
N SER A 6 2.90 22.66 33.92
CA SER A 6 4.09 21.88 33.56
C SER A 6 3.78 20.37 33.39
N SER A 7 2.82 19.82 34.12
CA SER A 7 2.43 18.43 33.98
C SER A 7 1.58 18.17 32.70
N GLN A 8 0.76 19.15 32.30
CA GLN A 8 0.00 19.06 31.03
C GLN A 8 0.89 19.20 29.81
N THR A 9 1.91 20.05 29.84
CA THR A 9 2.88 20.21 28.73
C THR A 9 3.80 18.99 28.60
N ALA A 10 4.22 18.38 29.70
CA ALA A 10 5.00 17.14 29.67
C ALA A 10 4.19 15.96 29.10
N GLY A 11 2.90 15.86 29.44
CA GLY A 11 2.00 14.88 28.86
C GLY A 11 1.74 15.06 27.37
N ALA A 12 1.58 16.29 26.91
CA ALA A 12 1.37 16.62 25.50
C ALA A 12 2.63 16.32 24.66
N GLY A 13 3.82 16.65 25.14
CA GLY A 13 5.08 16.33 24.47
C GLY A 13 5.29 14.82 24.28
N ALA A 14 5.03 14.02 25.33
CA ALA A 14 5.11 12.56 25.24
C ALA A 14 4.11 11.97 24.24
N ALA A 15 2.89 12.52 24.16
CA ALA A 15 1.88 12.10 23.18
C ALA A 15 2.31 12.42 21.76
N ILE A 16 2.87 13.61 21.50
CA ILE A 16 3.39 14.01 20.18
C ILE A 16 4.54 13.09 19.77
N THR A 17 5.51 12.83 20.66
CA THR A 17 6.63 11.93 20.40
C THR A 17 6.16 10.54 20.05
N LEU A 18 5.18 10.00 20.78
CA LEU A 18 4.59 8.69 20.50
C LEU A 18 3.95 8.65 19.09
N VAL A 19 3.10 9.64 18.77
CA VAL A 19 2.42 9.70 17.46
C VAL A 19 3.45 9.86 16.34
N ALA A 20 4.44 10.76 16.47
CA ALA A 20 5.49 10.93 15.48
C ALA A 20 6.31 9.64 15.25
N THR A 21 6.64 8.91 16.32
CA THR A 21 7.34 7.62 16.24
C THR A 21 6.54 6.59 15.47
N LEU A 22 5.23 6.46 15.74
CA LEU A 22 4.36 5.53 15.04
C LEU A 22 4.16 5.90 13.56
N ILE A 23 4.05 7.20 13.26
CA ILE A 23 4.01 7.70 11.88
C ILE A 23 5.30 7.36 11.14
N SER A 24 6.48 7.53 11.78
CA SER A 24 7.77 7.22 11.16
C SER A 24 7.90 5.75 10.74
N VAL A 25 7.40 4.81 11.55
CA VAL A 25 7.34 3.38 11.16
C VAL A 25 6.53 3.17 9.88
N TYR A 26 5.40 3.86 9.76
CA TYR A 26 4.54 3.74 8.60
C TYR A 26 5.11 4.42 7.35
N ILE A 27 5.84 5.53 7.53
CA ILE A 27 6.62 6.18 6.45
C ILE A 27 7.63 5.20 5.87
N VAL A 28 8.41 4.48 6.71
CA VAL A 28 9.35 3.44 6.26
C VAL A 28 8.62 2.34 5.47
N SER A 29 7.48 1.86 5.97
CA SER A 29 6.67 0.86 5.27
C SER A 29 6.23 1.32 3.88
N GLN A 30 5.74 2.56 3.75
CA GLN A 30 5.29 3.13 2.48
C GLN A 30 6.46 3.40 1.52
N PHE A 31 7.61 3.83 2.03
CA PHE A 31 8.83 3.97 1.25
C PHE A 31 9.26 2.62 0.64
N LEU A 32 9.36 1.58 1.46
CA LEU A 32 9.81 0.26 1.01
C LEU A 32 8.86 -0.38 -0.01
N ARG A 33 7.56 -0.12 0.09
CA ARG A 33 6.56 -0.60 -0.90
C ARG A 33 6.82 -0.06 -2.30
N ASN A 34 7.20 1.21 -2.42
CA ASN A 34 7.26 1.92 -3.69
C ASN A 34 8.70 2.07 -4.23
N SER A 35 9.71 1.62 -3.48
CA SER A 35 11.13 1.89 -3.80
C SER A 35 11.66 1.20 -5.06
N ILE A 36 11.12 0.06 -5.47
CA ILE A 36 11.64 -0.69 -6.62
C ILE A 36 11.40 0.04 -7.93
N GLY A 37 10.26 0.70 -8.11
CA GLY A 37 9.91 1.35 -9.38
C GLY A 37 10.96 2.33 -9.90
N VAL A 38 11.65 3.05 -9.01
CA VAL A 38 12.72 3.99 -9.38
C VAL A 38 14.03 3.29 -9.70
N ILE A 39 14.43 2.29 -8.87
CA ILE A 39 15.76 1.68 -8.93
C ILE A 39 15.82 0.38 -9.76
N ALA A 40 14.67 -0.14 -10.22
CA ALA A 40 14.61 -1.41 -10.95
C ALA A 40 15.59 -1.49 -12.13
N PRO A 41 15.77 -0.48 -13.01
CA PRO A 41 16.75 -0.53 -14.08
C PRO A 41 18.19 -0.66 -13.57
N ASN A 42 18.53 0.01 -12.45
CA ASN A 42 19.86 -0.07 -11.86
C ASN A 42 20.14 -1.47 -11.30
N LEU A 43 19.14 -2.07 -10.61
CA LEU A 43 19.25 -3.44 -10.11
C LEU A 43 19.36 -4.45 -11.26
N ALA A 44 18.54 -4.27 -12.30
CA ALA A 44 18.56 -5.13 -13.49
C ALA A 44 19.94 -5.12 -14.18
N GLN A 45 20.51 -3.93 -14.35
CA GLN A 45 21.81 -3.79 -14.98
C GLN A 45 22.96 -4.39 -14.13
N GLU A 46 22.94 -4.14 -12.81
CA GLU A 46 24.03 -4.57 -11.93
C GLU A 46 24.00 -6.07 -11.63
N LEU A 47 22.83 -6.66 -11.48
CA LEU A 47 22.66 -8.07 -11.10
C LEU A 47 22.16 -8.95 -12.25
N ALA A 48 22.12 -8.42 -13.48
CA ALA A 48 21.65 -9.10 -14.69
C ALA A 48 20.26 -9.75 -14.52
N LEU A 49 19.31 -9.02 -13.86
CA LEU A 49 17.98 -9.56 -13.57
C LEU A 49 17.13 -9.66 -14.84
N SER A 50 16.48 -10.80 -15.01
CA SER A 50 15.42 -10.97 -16.01
C SER A 50 14.17 -10.15 -15.65
N PRO A 51 13.27 -9.84 -16.61
CA PRO A 51 11.99 -9.18 -16.34
C PRO A 51 11.14 -9.92 -15.30
N GLY A 52 11.11 -11.25 -15.36
CA GLY A 52 10.42 -12.09 -14.37
C GLY A 52 11.01 -11.97 -12.98
N GLU A 53 12.34 -11.94 -12.85
CA GLU A 53 13.00 -11.73 -11.56
C GLU A 53 12.73 -10.33 -11.01
N ILE A 54 12.64 -9.29 -11.85
CA ILE A 54 12.24 -7.94 -11.42
C ILE A 54 10.78 -7.93 -10.94
N GLY A 55 9.89 -8.60 -11.67
CA GLY A 55 8.50 -8.78 -11.28
C GLY A 55 8.36 -9.52 -9.94
N LEU A 56 9.10 -10.63 -9.77
CA LEU A 56 9.13 -11.40 -8.52
C LEU A 56 9.74 -10.60 -7.36
N LEU A 57 10.86 -9.90 -7.62
CA LEU A 57 11.52 -9.04 -6.63
C LEU A 57 10.57 -7.99 -6.07
N SER A 58 9.81 -7.33 -6.92
CA SER A 58 8.84 -6.33 -6.47
C SER A 58 7.65 -6.97 -5.78
N SER A 59 7.11 -8.04 -6.35
CA SER A 59 5.86 -8.68 -5.92
C SER A 59 5.99 -9.46 -4.61
N VAL A 60 7.14 -10.08 -4.32
CA VAL A 60 7.33 -10.93 -3.12
C VAL A 60 7.09 -10.15 -1.82
N PHE A 61 7.40 -8.86 -1.78
CA PHE A 61 7.10 -7.98 -0.66
C PHE A 61 5.60 -8.03 -0.33
N PHE A 62 4.76 -7.88 -1.35
CA PHE A 62 3.31 -7.83 -1.20
C PHE A 62 2.72 -9.20 -0.92
N LEU A 63 3.29 -10.27 -1.48
CA LEU A 63 2.90 -11.64 -1.17
C LEU A 63 3.08 -11.95 0.32
N VAL A 64 4.29 -11.71 0.82
CA VAL A 64 4.61 -11.96 2.24
C VAL A 64 3.76 -11.05 3.12
N PHE A 65 3.65 -9.75 2.77
CA PHE A 65 2.81 -8.81 3.50
C PHE A 65 1.35 -9.29 3.61
N ALA A 66 0.75 -9.77 2.52
CA ALA A 66 -0.61 -10.29 2.53
C ALA A 66 -0.75 -11.60 3.34
N ALA A 67 0.20 -12.52 3.16
CA ALA A 67 0.18 -13.83 3.81
C ALA A 67 0.25 -13.74 5.34
N VAL A 68 1.01 -12.74 5.85
CA VAL A 68 1.21 -12.60 7.30
C VAL A 68 0.19 -11.71 8.00
N GLN A 69 -0.79 -11.14 7.30
CA GLN A 69 -1.80 -10.25 7.91
C GLN A 69 -2.54 -10.91 9.08
N ILE A 70 -2.92 -12.18 8.92
CA ILE A 70 -3.62 -12.93 9.98
C ILE A 70 -2.68 -13.27 11.13
N PRO A 71 -1.49 -13.88 10.92
CA PRO A 71 -0.50 -14.08 11.97
C PRO A 71 -0.15 -12.81 12.74
N VAL A 72 -0.01 -11.68 12.04
CA VAL A 72 0.27 -10.37 12.67
C VAL A 72 -0.89 -9.93 13.56
N GLY A 73 -2.14 -10.09 13.12
CA GLY A 73 -3.32 -9.80 13.94
C GLY A 73 -3.32 -10.59 15.24
N VAL A 74 -3.13 -11.91 15.14
CA VAL A 74 -3.04 -12.81 16.33
C VAL A 74 -1.85 -12.46 17.23
N ALA A 75 -0.70 -12.11 16.62
CA ALA A 75 0.47 -11.68 17.39
C ALA A 75 0.21 -10.37 18.14
N LEU A 76 -0.48 -9.41 17.53
CA LEU A 76 -0.89 -8.16 18.17
C LEU A 76 -1.81 -8.38 19.38
N ASP A 77 -2.76 -9.29 19.26
CA ASP A 77 -3.69 -9.62 20.34
C ASP A 77 -2.96 -10.35 21.49
N ARG A 78 -2.01 -11.23 21.16
CA ARG A 78 -1.30 -12.06 22.13
C ARG A 78 -0.14 -11.33 22.80
N PHE A 79 0.68 -10.62 22.04
CA PHE A 79 1.94 -10.03 22.50
C PHE A 79 1.90 -8.51 22.62
N GLY A 80 0.81 -7.89 22.13
CA GLY A 80 0.63 -6.45 22.14
C GLY A 80 1.40 -5.70 21.04
N PRO A 81 1.04 -4.43 20.81
CA PRO A 81 1.59 -3.64 19.70
C PRO A 81 3.08 -3.30 19.89
N ARG A 82 3.55 -3.13 21.13
CA ARG A 82 4.95 -2.80 21.41
C ARG A 82 5.90 -3.87 20.88
N LEU A 83 5.71 -5.13 21.28
CA LEU A 83 6.58 -6.23 20.87
C LEU A 83 6.47 -6.46 19.35
N CYS A 84 5.26 -6.41 18.79
CA CYS A 84 5.06 -6.56 17.35
C CYS A 84 5.79 -5.49 16.54
N LEU A 85 5.78 -4.21 16.98
CA LEU A 85 6.52 -3.13 16.33
C LEU A 85 8.04 -3.29 16.47
N ILE A 86 8.55 -3.66 17.64
CA ILE A 86 9.99 -3.89 17.87
C ILE A 86 10.49 -5.06 17.01
N VAL A 87 9.79 -6.19 17.02
CA VAL A 87 10.15 -7.34 16.18
C VAL A 87 10.03 -7.00 14.70
N GLY A 88 8.95 -6.32 14.29
CA GLY A 88 8.75 -5.89 12.90
C GLY A 88 9.87 -4.95 12.43
N THR A 89 10.27 -3.96 13.22
CA THR A 89 11.39 -3.07 12.88
C THR A 89 12.72 -3.81 12.84
N ALA A 90 12.99 -4.75 13.76
CA ALA A 90 14.19 -5.59 13.74
C ALA A 90 14.26 -6.45 12.47
N VAL A 91 13.16 -7.10 12.09
CA VAL A 91 13.08 -7.87 10.83
C VAL A 91 13.28 -6.96 9.61
N THR A 92 12.73 -5.74 9.62
CA THR A 92 12.93 -4.76 8.55
C THR A 92 14.40 -4.36 8.42
N VAL A 93 15.10 -4.14 9.54
CA VAL A 93 16.55 -3.85 9.55
C VAL A 93 17.34 -5.00 8.95
N VAL A 94 17.08 -6.24 9.38
CA VAL A 94 17.72 -7.43 8.79
C VAL A 94 17.43 -7.51 7.28
N GLY A 95 16.18 -7.28 6.89
CA GLY A 95 15.78 -7.24 5.48
C GLY A 95 16.53 -6.18 4.67
N ALA A 96 16.73 -4.98 5.24
CA ALA A 96 17.47 -3.91 4.59
C ALA A 96 18.97 -4.26 4.40
N VAL A 97 19.58 -4.89 5.41
CA VAL A 97 20.98 -5.36 5.33
C VAL A 97 21.11 -6.48 4.30
N VAL A 98 20.23 -7.49 4.33
CA VAL A 98 20.23 -8.59 3.35
C VAL A 98 20.03 -8.06 1.93
N PHE A 99 19.09 -7.12 1.75
CA PHE A 99 18.85 -6.49 0.44
C PHE A 99 20.07 -5.73 -0.06
N ALA A 100 20.67 -4.89 0.79
CA ALA A 100 21.84 -4.09 0.43
C ALA A 100 23.11 -4.94 0.18
N ALA A 101 23.26 -6.06 0.89
CA ALA A 101 24.39 -6.98 0.72
C ALA A 101 24.19 -7.98 -0.44
N ALA A 102 23.04 -7.95 -1.13
CA ALA A 102 22.73 -8.94 -2.15
C ALA A 102 23.70 -8.86 -3.35
N ALA A 103 24.27 -10.01 -3.69
CA ALA A 103 25.11 -10.23 -4.87
C ALA A 103 24.45 -11.18 -5.89
N SER A 104 23.21 -11.63 -5.61
CA SER A 104 22.47 -12.55 -6.48
C SER A 104 20.96 -12.31 -6.38
N PRO A 105 20.18 -12.65 -7.43
CA PRO A 105 18.73 -12.47 -7.44
C PRO A 105 18.01 -13.13 -6.24
N PRO A 106 18.31 -14.39 -5.84
CA PRO A 106 17.62 -15.02 -4.70
C PRO A 106 17.84 -14.29 -3.38
N VAL A 107 19.04 -13.76 -3.12
CA VAL A 107 19.33 -13.00 -1.89
C VAL A 107 18.60 -11.67 -1.90
N LEU A 108 18.51 -11.01 -3.06
CA LEU A 108 17.77 -9.77 -3.22
C LEU A 108 16.27 -9.99 -2.95
N ILE A 109 15.69 -11.07 -3.51
CA ILE A 109 14.30 -11.47 -3.28
C ILE A 109 14.05 -11.80 -1.79
N LEU A 110 14.98 -12.51 -1.14
CA LEU A 110 14.89 -12.78 0.31
C LEU A 110 14.88 -11.49 1.12
N GLY A 111 15.76 -10.54 0.81
CA GLY A 111 15.76 -9.22 1.44
C GLY A 111 14.39 -8.53 1.31
N ARG A 112 13.78 -8.56 0.12
CA ARG A 112 12.43 -7.99 -0.13
C ARG A 112 11.33 -8.71 0.65
N ALA A 113 11.41 -10.04 0.76
CA ALA A 113 10.48 -10.83 1.59
C ALA A 113 10.55 -10.43 3.06
N LEU A 114 11.77 -10.27 3.60
CA LEU A 114 11.99 -9.81 4.98
C LEU A 114 11.48 -8.37 5.20
N LEU A 115 11.69 -7.47 4.24
CA LEU A 115 11.14 -6.11 4.28
C LEU A 115 9.61 -6.11 4.32
N GLY A 116 8.97 -6.99 3.51
CA GLY A 116 7.52 -7.18 3.52
C GLY A 116 7.01 -7.73 4.85
N LEU A 117 7.69 -8.75 5.40
CA LEU A 117 7.37 -9.35 6.70
C LEU A 117 7.46 -8.32 7.83
N GLY A 118 8.58 -7.60 7.90
CA GLY A 118 8.84 -6.66 8.99
C GLY A 118 7.90 -5.46 9.03
N THR A 119 7.43 -5.03 7.86
CA THR A 119 6.54 -3.85 7.75
C THR A 119 5.05 -4.19 7.80
N ALA A 120 4.67 -5.48 7.74
CA ALA A 120 3.26 -5.91 7.62
C ALA A 120 2.36 -5.43 8.76
N GLY A 121 2.88 -5.34 9.98
CA GLY A 121 2.15 -4.92 11.17
C GLY A 121 2.16 -3.41 11.45
N SER A 122 2.92 -2.61 10.69
CA SER A 122 3.20 -1.21 11.02
C SER A 122 1.95 -0.33 11.22
N LEU A 123 0.97 -0.41 10.31
CA LEU A 123 -0.27 0.36 10.42
C LEU A 123 -1.17 -0.16 11.53
N VAL A 124 -1.45 -1.48 11.53
CA VAL A 124 -2.43 -2.08 12.44
C VAL A 124 -1.96 -1.97 13.90
N ALA A 125 -0.65 -2.17 14.16
CA ALA A 125 -0.08 -1.98 15.48
C ALA A 125 -0.15 -0.52 15.95
N SER A 126 0.10 0.44 15.05
CA SER A 126 -0.04 1.87 15.37
C SER A 126 -1.48 2.22 15.75
N LEU A 127 -2.45 1.75 14.97
CA LEU A 127 -3.87 1.96 15.27
C LEU A 127 -4.30 1.31 16.58
N ALA A 128 -3.76 0.12 16.90
CA ALA A 128 -4.00 -0.54 18.19
C ALA A 128 -3.46 0.27 19.38
N VAL A 129 -2.30 0.94 19.22
CA VAL A 129 -1.78 1.88 20.23
C VAL A 129 -2.71 3.09 20.39
N TYR A 130 -3.17 3.68 19.27
CA TYR A 130 -4.09 4.81 19.34
C TYR A 130 -5.41 4.46 20.03
N ALA A 131 -6.00 3.31 19.71
CA ALA A 131 -7.23 2.84 20.34
C ALA A 131 -7.10 2.59 21.85
N ARG A 132 -5.90 2.25 22.33
CA ARG A 132 -5.66 1.96 23.76
C ARG A 132 -5.25 3.19 24.57
N ARG A 133 -4.55 4.16 23.96
CA ARG A 133 -3.91 5.27 24.69
C ARG A 133 -4.57 6.62 24.50
N PHE A 134 -5.44 6.75 23.53
CA PHE A 134 -6.11 8.03 23.25
C PHE A 134 -7.63 7.89 23.38
N PRO A 135 -8.34 8.98 23.75
CA PRO A 135 -9.79 9.00 23.79
C PRO A 135 -10.41 8.64 22.43
N PRO A 136 -11.59 7.98 22.40
CA PRO A 136 -12.23 7.52 21.17
C PRO A 136 -12.51 8.63 20.14
N ASP A 137 -12.78 9.86 20.59
CA ASP A 137 -13.00 11.03 19.74
C ASP A 137 -11.76 11.46 18.95
N ARG A 138 -10.55 11.16 19.44
CA ARG A 138 -9.28 11.45 18.74
C ARG A 138 -8.83 10.36 17.78
N PHE A 139 -9.40 9.17 17.86
CA PHE A 139 -8.95 8.01 17.07
C PHE A 139 -9.02 8.28 15.55
N ALA A 140 -10.11 8.88 15.07
CA ALA A 140 -10.26 9.19 13.64
C ALA A 140 -9.21 10.21 13.17
N THR A 141 -8.94 11.24 13.97
CA THR A 141 -7.92 12.25 13.66
C THR A 141 -6.53 11.64 13.61
N LEU A 142 -6.16 10.82 14.61
CA LEU A 142 -4.85 10.15 14.66
C LEU A 142 -4.67 9.16 13.51
N THR A 143 -5.72 8.43 13.15
CA THR A 143 -5.71 7.54 11.98
C THR A 143 -5.51 8.34 10.69
N GLY A 144 -6.19 9.47 10.54
CA GLY A 144 -6.01 10.37 9.40
C GLY A 144 -4.59 10.91 9.32
N LEU A 145 -3.99 11.34 10.42
CA LEU A 145 -2.60 11.77 10.50
C LEU A 145 -1.63 10.62 10.14
N GLN A 146 -1.87 9.41 10.67
CA GLN A 146 -1.06 8.23 10.38
C GLN A 146 -1.02 7.93 8.88
N ILE A 147 -2.16 7.89 8.23
CA ILE A 147 -2.27 7.60 6.79
C ILE A 147 -1.75 8.78 5.97
N GLY A 148 -2.13 10.00 6.31
CA GLY A 148 -1.73 11.20 5.58
C GLY A 148 -0.21 11.40 5.60
N PHE A 149 0.42 11.42 6.76
CA PHE A 149 1.87 11.52 6.85
C PHE A 149 2.60 10.26 6.35
N GLY A 150 1.96 9.10 6.43
CA GLY A 150 2.49 7.86 5.85
C GLY A 150 2.77 7.98 4.35
N THR A 151 1.97 8.76 3.61
CA THR A 151 2.19 8.99 2.16
C THR A 151 3.52 9.69 1.85
N LEU A 152 4.14 10.38 2.83
CA LEU A 152 5.50 10.89 2.69
C LEU A 152 6.50 9.79 2.35
N GLY A 153 6.27 8.56 2.84
CA GLY A 153 7.11 7.41 2.48
C GLY A 153 7.06 7.12 0.98
N ALA A 154 5.89 7.17 0.36
CA ALA A 154 5.76 7.01 -1.09
C ALA A 154 6.44 8.16 -1.86
N LEU A 155 6.34 9.40 -1.36
CA LEU A 155 7.06 10.54 -1.93
C LEU A 155 8.58 10.37 -1.83
N LEU A 156 9.08 9.94 -0.68
CA LEU A 156 10.52 9.68 -0.46
C LEU A 156 11.05 8.55 -1.37
N ALA A 157 10.20 7.63 -1.78
CA ALA A 157 10.54 6.54 -2.72
C ALA A 157 10.62 6.97 -4.19
N THR A 158 10.47 8.25 -4.51
CA THR A 158 10.54 8.82 -5.86
C THR A 158 11.81 9.66 -6.06
N ALA A 159 11.71 10.96 -6.27
CA ALA A 159 12.84 11.84 -6.50
C ALA A 159 13.91 11.80 -5.38
N PRO A 160 13.58 11.75 -4.07
CA PRO A 160 14.59 11.63 -3.03
C PRO A 160 15.38 10.31 -3.10
N LEU A 161 14.70 9.18 -3.38
CA LEU A 161 15.36 7.89 -3.59
C LEU A 161 16.27 7.93 -4.82
N ALA A 162 15.82 8.52 -5.93
CA ALA A 162 16.61 8.69 -7.12
C ALA A 162 17.88 9.49 -6.83
N PHE A 163 17.76 10.62 -6.14
CA PHE A 163 18.89 11.46 -5.75
C PHE A 163 19.88 10.70 -4.86
N SER A 164 19.41 10.03 -3.80
CA SER A 164 20.31 9.29 -2.91
C SER A 164 20.99 8.11 -3.64
N THR A 165 20.26 7.43 -4.52
CA THR A 165 20.82 6.33 -5.32
C THR A 165 21.88 6.84 -6.30
N ALA A 166 21.68 8.02 -6.90
CA ALA A 166 22.66 8.63 -7.79
C ALA A 166 23.95 9.08 -7.06
N THR A 167 23.82 9.52 -5.79
CA THR A 167 24.96 10.07 -5.04
C THR A 167 25.74 9.03 -4.26
N ILE A 168 25.08 8.12 -3.57
CA ILE A 168 25.71 7.11 -2.68
C ILE A 168 25.45 5.66 -3.09
N GLY A 169 24.70 5.46 -4.19
CA GLY A 169 24.29 4.13 -4.65
C GLY A 169 23.11 3.55 -3.87
N TRP A 170 22.41 2.59 -4.49
CA TRP A 170 21.23 1.96 -3.89
C TRP A 170 21.54 1.14 -2.63
N ARG A 171 22.73 0.48 -2.57
CA ARG A 171 23.14 -0.30 -1.39
C ARG A 171 23.27 0.57 -0.15
N ALA A 172 24.03 1.66 -0.24
CA ALA A 172 24.21 2.58 0.87
C ALA A 172 22.89 3.28 1.26
N THR A 173 22.04 3.59 0.28
CA THR A 173 20.70 4.13 0.52
C THR A 173 19.84 3.17 1.36
N PHE A 174 19.79 1.87 1.01
CA PHE A 174 19.03 0.89 1.79
C PHE A 174 19.64 0.59 3.16
N LEU A 175 20.96 0.65 3.32
CA LEU A 175 21.62 0.59 4.62
C LEU A 175 21.22 1.80 5.48
N ALA A 176 21.21 3.00 4.91
CA ALA A 176 20.75 4.21 5.62
C ALA A 176 19.28 4.09 6.07
N VAL A 177 18.40 3.53 5.22
CA VAL A 177 17.01 3.21 5.62
C VAL A 177 16.98 2.18 6.75
N GLY A 178 17.85 1.18 6.71
CA GLY A 178 18.02 0.20 7.80
C GLY A 178 18.43 0.85 9.11
N VAL A 179 19.41 1.76 9.09
CA VAL A 179 19.86 2.54 10.27
C VAL A 179 18.72 3.42 10.80
N CYS A 180 18.03 4.16 9.94
CA CYS A 180 16.87 4.95 10.35
C CYS A 180 15.79 4.07 10.99
N THR A 181 15.52 2.90 10.41
CA THR A 181 14.55 1.94 10.97
C THR A 181 14.99 1.40 12.33
N ALA A 182 16.28 1.14 12.53
CA ALA A 182 16.83 0.72 13.82
C ALA A 182 16.65 1.81 14.89
N LEU A 183 16.94 3.07 14.55
CA LEU A 183 16.73 4.22 15.44
C LEU A 183 15.25 4.38 15.81
N ILE A 184 14.33 4.21 14.84
CA ILE A 184 12.90 4.21 15.09
C ILE A 184 12.51 3.06 16.01
N GLY A 185 13.05 1.85 15.81
CA GLY A 185 12.83 0.69 16.67
C GLY A 185 13.29 0.91 18.12
N LEU A 186 14.45 1.54 18.30
CA LEU A 186 14.95 1.95 19.63
C LEU A 186 14.02 2.99 20.25
N LEU A 187 13.58 3.98 19.48
CA LEU A 187 12.64 4.99 19.97
C LEU A 187 11.30 4.37 20.39
N ILE A 188 10.77 3.37 19.65
CA ILE A 188 9.59 2.60 20.04
C ILE A 188 9.84 1.91 21.39
N ALA A 189 11.00 1.26 21.57
CA ALA A 189 11.31 0.55 22.80
C ALA A 189 11.34 1.48 24.04
N VAL A 190 11.73 2.73 23.86
CA VAL A 190 11.79 3.75 24.90
C VAL A 190 10.43 4.42 25.15
N VAL A 191 9.75 4.86 24.06
CA VAL A 191 8.55 5.69 24.15
C VAL A 191 7.30 4.85 24.42
N LEU A 192 7.21 3.67 23.79
CA LEU A 192 6.05 2.78 23.93
C LEU A 192 6.24 1.83 25.12
N LYS A 193 5.76 2.25 26.29
CA LYS A 193 5.76 1.41 27.48
C LYS A 193 4.78 0.25 27.34
N ASP A 194 5.05 -0.88 28.01
CA ASP A 194 4.12 -2.00 28.10
C ASP A 194 2.92 -1.64 28.98
N ASP A 195 1.73 -1.70 28.44
CA ASP A 195 0.49 -1.36 29.16
C ASP A 195 -0.13 -2.59 29.88
N GLY A 196 0.66 -3.60 30.18
CA GLY A 196 0.16 -4.86 30.73
C GLY A 196 -0.90 -5.47 29.78
N HIS A 197 -0.66 -6.61 29.22
CA HIS A 197 -1.60 -7.24 28.29
C HIS A 197 -2.92 -7.49 29.03
N ALA A 198 -4.02 -6.90 28.55
CA ALA A 198 -5.33 -7.30 29.04
C ALA A 198 -5.42 -8.83 28.90
N ARG A 199 -5.58 -9.55 30.03
CA ARG A 199 -5.77 -11.00 30.08
C ARG A 199 -7.16 -11.35 29.54
N GLY A 200 -7.42 -11.03 28.25
CA GLY A 200 -8.59 -11.47 27.52
C GLY A 200 -8.37 -12.82 26.87
N ARG A 201 -9.42 -13.46 26.45
CA ARG A 201 -9.37 -14.69 25.65
C ARG A 201 -8.67 -14.35 24.32
N HIS A 202 -7.47 -14.89 24.12
CA HIS A 202 -6.72 -14.71 22.88
C HIS A 202 -7.32 -15.60 21.78
N GLU A 203 -7.66 -15.00 20.66
CA GLU A 203 -8.07 -15.77 19.48
C GLU A 203 -6.90 -16.65 18.99
N THR A 204 -7.20 -17.89 18.68
CA THR A 204 -6.26 -18.78 18.02
C THR A 204 -6.19 -18.48 16.52
N LEU A 205 -5.10 -18.85 15.84
CA LEU A 205 -5.00 -18.78 14.40
C LEU A 205 -6.20 -19.46 13.70
N ARG A 206 -6.63 -20.59 14.24
CA ARG A 206 -7.77 -21.34 13.71
C ARG A 206 -9.09 -20.55 13.80
N GLU A 207 -9.35 -19.92 14.95
CA GLU A 207 -10.53 -19.06 15.14
C GLU A 207 -10.51 -17.86 14.22
N SER A 208 -9.34 -17.23 14.03
CA SER A 208 -9.15 -16.12 13.10
C SER A 208 -9.42 -16.55 11.66
N TRP A 209 -8.95 -17.74 11.22
CA TRP A 209 -9.26 -18.29 9.89
C TRP A 209 -10.75 -18.57 9.70
N TYR A 210 -11.43 -19.14 10.70
CA TYR A 210 -12.89 -19.33 10.63
C TYR A 210 -13.63 -17.99 10.57
N GLY A 211 -13.17 -16.99 11.31
CA GLY A 211 -13.73 -15.64 11.26
C GLY A 211 -13.60 -14.99 9.88
N ILE A 212 -12.45 -15.18 9.21
CA ILE A 212 -12.22 -14.70 7.84
C ILE A 212 -13.09 -15.46 6.83
N ALA A 213 -13.19 -16.79 6.95
CA ALA A 213 -14.07 -17.58 6.10
C ALA A 213 -15.53 -17.15 6.25
N ALA A 214 -15.97 -16.80 7.47
CA ALA A 214 -17.31 -16.26 7.72
C ALA A 214 -17.51 -14.89 7.03
N VAL A 215 -16.50 -14.02 7.08
CA VAL A 215 -16.53 -12.72 6.39
C VAL A 215 -16.63 -12.90 4.87
N LEU A 216 -15.85 -13.81 4.28
CA LEU A 216 -15.87 -14.09 2.84
C LEU A 216 -17.24 -14.67 2.38
N ARG A 217 -17.98 -15.32 3.27
CA ARG A 217 -19.34 -15.80 3.00
C ARG A 217 -20.41 -14.71 3.08
N THR A 218 -20.07 -13.51 3.57
CA THR A 218 -21.01 -12.39 3.60
C THR A 218 -21.36 -11.97 2.16
N PRO A 219 -22.65 -11.79 1.83
CA PRO A 219 -23.06 -11.40 0.47
C PRO A 219 -22.30 -10.15 -0.01
N SER A 220 -21.83 -10.16 -1.24
CA SER A 220 -21.04 -9.12 -1.91
C SER A 220 -19.60 -8.93 -1.43
N VAL A 221 -19.16 -9.49 -0.31
CA VAL A 221 -17.76 -9.36 0.14
C VAL A 221 -16.77 -9.98 -0.84
N GLY A 222 -17.10 -11.14 -1.42
CA GLY A 222 -16.28 -11.74 -2.48
C GLY A 222 -16.09 -10.81 -3.68
N ARG A 223 -17.15 -10.08 -4.10
CA ARG A 223 -17.09 -9.10 -5.20
C ARG A 223 -16.23 -7.88 -4.84
N LEU A 224 -16.32 -7.41 -3.58
CA LEU A 224 -15.45 -6.35 -3.08
C LEU A 224 -14.00 -6.82 -2.97
N PHE A 225 -13.76 -8.05 -2.53
CA PHE A 225 -12.42 -8.63 -2.49
C PHE A 225 -11.79 -8.65 -3.89
N VAL A 226 -12.54 -9.11 -4.90
CA VAL A 226 -12.08 -9.11 -6.30
C VAL A 226 -11.79 -7.68 -6.78
N MET A 227 -12.62 -6.68 -6.44
CA MET A 227 -12.35 -5.27 -6.78
C MET A 227 -11.12 -4.72 -6.06
N ASN A 228 -10.84 -5.17 -4.84
CA ASN A 228 -9.63 -4.80 -4.12
C ASN A 228 -8.35 -5.32 -4.79
N LEU A 229 -8.41 -6.40 -5.58
CA LEU A 229 -7.24 -6.87 -6.35
C LEU A 229 -6.70 -5.80 -7.31
N VAL A 230 -7.56 -4.92 -7.84
CA VAL A 230 -7.14 -3.87 -8.80
C VAL A 230 -6.99 -2.49 -8.17
N MET A 231 -7.56 -2.25 -6.99
CA MET A 231 -7.59 -0.94 -6.34
C MET A 231 -6.19 -0.32 -6.15
N TYR A 232 -5.26 -1.08 -5.59
CA TYR A 232 -3.90 -0.61 -5.33
C TYR A 232 -2.87 -1.18 -6.30
N SER A 233 -3.18 -2.32 -6.94
CA SER A 233 -2.24 -3.03 -7.82
C SER A 233 -1.86 -2.21 -9.04
N THR A 234 -2.77 -1.42 -9.58
CA THR A 234 -2.52 -0.59 -10.75
C THR A 234 -1.52 0.52 -10.44
N PHE A 235 -1.68 1.18 -9.29
CA PHE A 235 -0.70 2.17 -8.83
C PHE A 235 0.64 1.51 -8.51
N GLY A 236 0.64 0.37 -7.83
CA GLY A 236 1.82 -0.43 -7.54
C GLY A 236 2.52 -0.95 -8.79
N LEU A 237 1.79 -1.25 -9.86
CA LEU A 237 2.34 -1.67 -11.14
C LEU A 237 3.10 -0.53 -11.83
N ILE A 238 2.52 0.67 -11.86
CA ILE A 238 3.11 1.84 -12.54
C ILE A 238 4.20 2.46 -11.65
N VAL A 239 3.84 2.95 -10.48
CA VAL A 239 4.79 3.69 -9.61
C VAL A 239 5.76 2.75 -8.92
N GLY A 240 5.27 1.59 -8.49
CA GLY A 240 6.05 0.63 -7.70
C GLY A 240 6.94 -0.30 -8.51
N LEU A 241 6.76 -0.40 -9.85
CA LEU A 241 7.56 -1.33 -10.66
C LEU A 241 7.90 -0.79 -12.06
N TRP A 242 6.94 -0.73 -13.01
CA TRP A 242 7.26 -0.56 -14.43
C TRP A 242 7.40 0.88 -14.90
N GLY A 243 6.98 1.87 -14.14
CA GLY A 243 7.10 3.27 -14.54
C GLY A 243 8.55 3.72 -14.72
N GLY A 244 9.47 3.32 -13.82
CA GLY A 244 10.89 3.61 -13.97
C GLY A 244 11.52 2.94 -15.20
N PRO A 245 11.41 1.61 -15.35
CA PRO A 245 11.85 0.92 -16.58
C PRO A 245 11.24 1.49 -17.86
N TYR A 246 9.95 1.80 -17.89
CA TYR A 246 9.29 2.41 -19.04
C TYR A 246 9.92 3.76 -19.43
N LEU A 247 10.15 4.63 -18.44
CA LEU A 247 10.78 5.93 -18.64
C LEU A 247 12.24 5.81 -19.12
N THR A 248 12.96 4.79 -18.63
CA THR A 248 14.35 4.54 -19.06
C THR A 248 14.40 3.95 -20.45
N HIS A 249 13.69 2.86 -20.71
CA HIS A 249 13.85 2.07 -21.93
C HIS A 249 13.23 2.76 -23.15
N ILE A 250 12.13 3.50 -22.97
CA ILE A 250 11.42 4.12 -24.09
C ILE A 250 11.86 5.57 -24.31
N TYR A 251 12.22 6.29 -23.25
CA TYR A 251 12.52 7.72 -23.33
C TYR A 251 13.98 8.06 -22.98
N GLY A 252 14.78 7.09 -22.51
CA GLY A 252 16.18 7.31 -22.14
C GLY A 252 16.37 8.23 -20.93
N TYR A 253 15.38 8.37 -20.06
CA TYR A 253 15.44 9.27 -18.91
C TYR A 253 16.43 8.78 -17.84
N SER A 254 17.20 9.73 -17.30
CA SER A 254 18.12 9.50 -16.19
C SER A 254 17.38 9.06 -14.92
N LEU A 255 18.12 8.57 -13.93
CA LEU A 255 17.57 8.16 -12.64
C LEU A 255 16.79 9.30 -11.94
N GLU A 256 17.33 10.53 -11.98
CA GLU A 256 16.70 11.71 -11.37
C GLU A 256 15.43 12.13 -12.10
N ALA A 257 15.45 12.09 -13.44
CA ALA A 257 14.27 12.39 -14.26
C ALA A 257 13.16 11.37 -13.98
N ARG A 258 13.47 10.06 -13.89
CA ARG A 258 12.50 9.02 -13.53
C ARG A 258 11.85 9.29 -12.18
N GLY A 259 12.67 9.61 -11.17
CA GLY A 259 12.19 9.94 -9.83
C GLY A 259 11.23 11.13 -9.85
N SER A 260 11.54 12.15 -10.64
CA SER A 260 10.71 13.35 -10.79
C SER A 260 9.37 13.05 -11.50
N PHE A 261 9.38 12.24 -12.56
CA PHE A 261 8.15 11.82 -13.24
C PHE A 261 7.27 10.96 -12.32
N LEU A 262 7.85 10.01 -11.57
CA LEU A 262 7.10 9.15 -10.66
C LEU A 262 6.58 9.89 -9.41
N LEU A 263 7.13 11.06 -9.09
CA LEU A 263 6.60 11.93 -8.04
C LEU A 263 5.21 12.46 -8.41
N ILE A 264 4.97 12.75 -9.69
CA ILE A 264 3.72 13.37 -10.17
C ILE A 264 2.48 12.54 -9.79
N PRO A 265 2.38 11.24 -10.15
CA PRO A 265 1.21 10.43 -9.80
C PRO A 265 1.05 10.24 -8.29
N VAL A 266 2.14 10.26 -7.49
CA VAL A 266 2.04 10.19 -6.03
C VAL A 266 1.38 11.45 -5.47
N LEU A 267 1.79 12.64 -5.94
CA LEU A 267 1.18 13.91 -5.51
C LEU A 267 -0.29 13.99 -5.94
N THR A 268 -0.56 13.65 -7.20
CA THR A 268 -1.93 13.73 -7.72
C THR A 268 -2.85 12.65 -7.14
N GLN A 269 -2.32 11.50 -6.70
CA GLN A 269 -3.10 10.50 -5.96
C GLN A 269 -3.54 11.02 -4.59
N ILE A 270 -2.70 11.80 -3.91
CA ILE A 270 -3.10 12.44 -2.65
C ILE A 270 -4.30 13.38 -2.90
N LEU A 271 -4.18 14.26 -3.90
CA LEU A 271 -5.28 15.15 -4.30
C LEU A 271 -6.52 14.36 -4.75
N GLY A 272 -6.31 13.31 -5.55
CA GLY A 272 -7.37 12.41 -5.98
C GLY A 272 -8.11 11.78 -4.81
N SER A 273 -7.41 11.28 -3.79
CA SER A 273 -8.02 10.69 -2.60
C SER A 273 -8.92 11.69 -1.85
N MET A 274 -8.56 12.97 -1.84
CA MET A 274 -9.39 14.03 -1.25
C MET A 274 -10.65 14.32 -2.10
N LEU A 275 -10.52 14.25 -3.43
CA LEU A 275 -11.64 14.46 -4.36
C LEU A 275 -12.60 13.27 -4.37
N TRP A 276 -12.07 12.04 -4.39
CA TRP A 276 -12.90 10.83 -4.38
C TRP A 276 -13.59 10.58 -3.04
N GLY A 277 -12.98 11.01 -1.92
CA GLY A 277 -13.52 10.77 -0.57
C GLY A 277 -15.00 11.10 -0.38
N PRO A 278 -15.51 12.28 -0.79
CA PRO A 278 -16.91 12.67 -0.65
C PRO A 278 -17.83 12.13 -1.75
N MET A 279 -17.31 11.48 -2.83
CA MET A 279 -18.12 11.11 -3.99
C MET A 279 -19.26 10.15 -3.66
N ASP A 280 -19.11 9.29 -2.67
CA ASP A 280 -20.16 8.39 -2.19
C ASP A 280 -21.37 9.12 -1.59
N ARG A 281 -21.13 10.32 -1.04
CA ARG A 281 -22.21 11.18 -0.51
C ARG A 281 -22.87 11.99 -1.62
N LEU A 282 -22.06 12.51 -2.55
CA LEU A 282 -22.55 13.32 -3.67
C LEU A 282 -23.38 12.49 -4.66
N THR A 283 -22.99 11.23 -4.90
CA THR A 283 -23.69 10.35 -5.84
C THR A 283 -24.79 9.50 -5.19
N GLY A 284 -24.87 9.46 -3.86
CA GLY A 284 -25.79 8.57 -3.15
C GLY A 284 -25.48 7.07 -3.31
N SER A 285 -24.31 6.73 -3.84
CA SER A 285 -23.88 5.34 -4.12
C SER A 285 -22.41 5.18 -3.78
N HIS A 286 -22.02 4.01 -3.25
CA HIS A 286 -20.62 3.64 -3.14
C HIS A 286 -20.11 3.01 -4.45
N LYS A 287 -20.99 2.30 -5.15
CA LYS A 287 -20.66 1.51 -6.34
C LYS A 287 -20.32 2.38 -7.54
N LEU A 288 -21.13 3.42 -7.81
CA LEU A 288 -20.96 4.27 -8.99
C LEU A 288 -19.59 4.97 -9.03
N PRO A 289 -19.12 5.68 -7.98
CA PRO A 289 -17.80 6.31 -8.00
C PRO A 289 -16.66 5.30 -8.20
N VAL A 290 -16.75 4.11 -7.58
CA VAL A 290 -15.72 3.07 -7.76
C VAL A 290 -15.65 2.60 -9.21
N LEU A 291 -16.79 2.36 -9.85
CA LEU A 291 -16.84 1.94 -11.26
C LEU A 291 -16.32 3.05 -12.20
N VAL A 292 -16.68 4.31 -11.93
CA VAL A 292 -16.18 5.46 -12.71
C VAL A 292 -14.66 5.60 -12.55
N GLY A 293 -14.13 5.53 -11.34
CA GLY A 293 -12.69 5.60 -11.08
C GLY A 293 -11.91 4.45 -11.71
N ALA A 294 -12.43 3.22 -11.59
CA ALA A 294 -11.85 2.04 -12.22
C ALA A 294 -11.88 2.13 -13.74
N GLY A 295 -13.02 2.54 -14.33
CA GLY A 295 -13.17 2.74 -15.77
C GLY A 295 -12.22 3.82 -16.32
N ALA A 296 -12.12 4.96 -15.63
CA ALA A 296 -11.18 6.02 -15.99
C ALA A 296 -9.71 5.55 -15.90
N THR A 297 -9.39 4.75 -14.87
CA THR A 297 -8.04 4.16 -14.71
C THR A 297 -7.74 3.16 -15.82
N ALA A 298 -8.71 2.30 -16.17
CA ALA A 298 -8.58 1.37 -17.28
C ALA A 298 -8.42 2.11 -18.63
N ALA A 299 -9.16 3.19 -18.84
CA ALA A 299 -9.04 4.02 -20.04
C ALA A 299 -7.66 4.70 -20.12
N ALA A 300 -7.13 5.21 -19.00
CA ALA A 300 -5.79 5.80 -18.96
C ALA A 300 -4.70 4.78 -19.33
N LEU A 301 -4.79 3.54 -18.81
CA LEU A 301 -3.86 2.45 -19.18
C LEU A 301 -4.07 1.98 -20.62
N GLY A 302 -5.32 1.87 -21.07
CA GLY A 302 -5.67 1.53 -22.45
C GLY A 302 -5.11 2.55 -23.44
N TYR A 303 -5.10 3.83 -23.08
CA TYR A 303 -4.46 4.87 -23.87
C TYR A 303 -2.96 4.58 -24.04
N LEU A 304 -2.21 4.30 -22.97
CA LEU A 304 -0.79 3.91 -23.08
C LEU A 304 -0.57 2.61 -23.86
N ALA A 305 -1.50 1.66 -23.76
CA ALA A 305 -1.41 0.40 -24.51
C ALA A 305 -1.56 0.60 -26.02
N LEU A 306 -2.29 1.63 -26.44
CA LEU A 306 -2.59 1.92 -27.84
C LEU A 306 -1.71 3.04 -28.42
N ALA A 307 -1.32 4.02 -27.61
CA ALA A 307 -0.48 5.13 -28.01
C ALA A 307 0.93 4.68 -28.40
N GLY A 308 1.59 5.46 -29.23
CA GLY A 308 3.03 5.41 -29.45
C GLY A 308 3.80 6.08 -28.31
N THR A 309 4.97 6.63 -28.63
CA THR A 309 5.73 7.47 -27.69
C THR A 309 5.02 8.80 -27.49
N LEU A 310 4.93 9.23 -26.23
CA LEU A 310 4.31 10.49 -25.84
C LEU A 310 5.36 11.61 -25.77
N THR A 311 4.95 12.84 -26.00
CA THR A 311 5.80 13.99 -25.70
C THR A 311 5.99 14.13 -24.17
N PRO A 312 7.04 14.82 -23.69
CA PRO A 312 7.23 15.05 -22.26
C PRO A 312 6.02 15.70 -21.57
N ALA A 313 5.37 16.66 -22.24
CA ALA A 313 4.17 17.30 -21.72
C ALA A 313 2.98 16.33 -21.60
N MET A 314 2.80 15.46 -22.60
CA MET A 314 1.75 14.42 -22.56
C MET A 314 2.03 13.39 -21.46
N LEU A 315 3.31 13.03 -21.22
CA LEU A 315 3.68 12.15 -20.11
C LEU A 315 3.34 12.77 -18.76
N VAL A 316 3.69 14.04 -18.53
CA VAL A 316 3.32 14.78 -17.32
C VAL A 316 1.80 14.78 -17.12
N ALA A 317 1.05 15.13 -18.16
CA ALA A 317 -0.41 15.14 -18.10
C ALA A 317 -1.00 13.76 -17.84
N TRP A 318 -0.44 12.71 -18.46
CA TRP A 318 -0.86 11.34 -18.24
C TRP A 318 -0.59 10.86 -16.80
N PHE A 319 0.62 11.07 -16.27
CA PHE A 319 0.96 10.71 -14.90
C PHE A 319 0.10 11.46 -13.88
N ALA A 320 -0.19 12.73 -14.13
CA ALA A 320 -1.06 13.53 -13.28
C ALA A 320 -2.51 13.02 -13.32
N LEU A 321 -3.06 12.75 -14.50
CA LEU A 321 -4.39 12.19 -14.66
C LEU A 321 -4.48 10.80 -14.02
N PHE A 322 -3.50 9.93 -14.28
CA PHE A 322 -3.44 8.58 -13.72
C PHE A 322 -3.50 8.59 -12.19
N GLY A 323 -2.70 9.44 -11.54
CA GLY A 323 -2.74 9.57 -10.09
C GLY A 323 -4.12 10.01 -9.57
N LEU A 324 -4.77 10.98 -10.23
CA LEU A 324 -6.09 11.46 -9.86
C LEU A 324 -7.17 10.36 -9.98
N VAL A 325 -7.24 9.68 -11.14
CA VAL A 325 -8.33 8.73 -11.41
C VAL A 325 -8.17 7.41 -10.67
N SER A 326 -6.92 6.98 -10.38
CA SER A 326 -6.65 5.74 -9.64
C SER A 326 -6.90 5.82 -8.13
N ALA A 327 -7.23 7.01 -7.62
CA ALA A 327 -7.36 7.28 -6.18
C ALA A 327 -8.73 6.94 -5.57
N PHE A 328 -9.57 6.14 -6.21
CA PHE A 328 -10.94 5.80 -5.75
C PHE A 328 -10.99 4.86 -4.52
N GLY A 329 -9.84 4.41 -4.03
CA GLY A 329 -9.72 3.50 -2.89
C GLY A 329 -10.53 3.87 -1.63
N PRO A 330 -10.57 5.13 -1.18
CA PRO A 330 -11.36 5.54 -0.02
C PRO A 330 -12.85 5.17 -0.12
N VAL A 331 -13.44 5.30 -1.32
CA VAL A 331 -14.86 4.93 -1.56
C VAL A 331 -15.05 3.42 -1.48
N LEU A 332 -14.12 2.64 -2.03
CA LEU A 332 -14.20 1.17 -1.96
C LEU A 332 -14.07 0.66 -0.51
N ILE A 333 -13.21 1.28 0.29
CA ILE A 333 -13.08 0.98 1.73
C ILE A 333 -14.37 1.34 2.47
N ALA A 334 -14.98 2.49 2.16
CA ALA A 334 -16.26 2.91 2.74
C ALA A 334 -17.39 1.93 2.37
N HIS A 335 -17.43 1.46 1.11
CA HIS A 335 -18.36 0.42 0.69
C HIS A 335 -18.17 -0.88 1.49
N GLY A 336 -16.94 -1.34 1.64
CA GLY A 336 -16.63 -2.52 2.46
C GLY A 336 -17.12 -2.36 3.90
N ARG A 337 -16.81 -1.22 4.53
CA ARG A 337 -17.25 -0.92 5.89
C ARG A 337 -18.77 -0.95 6.05
N ALA A 338 -19.50 -0.49 5.05
CA ALA A 338 -20.98 -0.45 5.07
C ALA A 338 -21.63 -1.85 4.99
N LEU A 339 -20.90 -2.86 4.52
CA LEU A 339 -21.37 -4.24 4.44
C LEU A 339 -21.10 -5.06 5.71
N PHE A 340 -20.18 -4.60 6.57
CA PHE A 340 -19.77 -5.34 7.74
C PHE A 340 -20.57 -4.91 8.99
N SER A 341 -20.97 -5.88 9.81
CA SER A 341 -21.43 -5.60 11.17
C SER A 341 -20.27 -5.08 12.03
N LEU A 342 -20.58 -4.35 13.12
CA LEU A 342 -19.55 -3.77 14.01
C LEU A 342 -18.51 -4.80 14.47
N HIS A 343 -18.90 -6.05 14.73
CA HIS A 343 -18.02 -7.14 15.14
C HIS A 343 -17.12 -7.68 14.01
N GLN A 344 -17.50 -7.44 12.76
CA GLN A 344 -16.80 -7.96 11.58
C GLN A 344 -15.93 -6.93 10.88
N VAL A 345 -16.06 -5.63 11.20
CA VAL A 345 -15.36 -4.54 10.50
C VAL A 345 -13.84 -4.77 10.46
N GLY A 346 -13.22 -5.13 11.58
CA GLY A 346 -11.77 -5.37 11.63
C GLY A 346 -11.34 -6.51 10.69
N ARG A 347 -11.99 -7.66 10.80
CA ARG A 347 -11.72 -8.82 9.94
C ARG A 347 -12.05 -8.55 8.48
N GLY A 348 -13.15 -7.83 8.22
CA GLY A 348 -13.56 -7.44 6.89
C GLY A 348 -12.52 -6.55 6.21
N LEU A 349 -12.03 -5.53 6.89
CA LEU A 349 -10.96 -4.66 6.38
C LEU A 349 -9.64 -5.42 6.17
N THR A 350 -9.32 -6.39 7.04
CA THR A 350 -8.15 -7.27 6.84
C THR A 350 -8.28 -8.07 5.55
N VAL A 351 -9.44 -8.68 5.30
CA VAL A 351 -9.71 -9.42 4.05
C VAL A 351 -9.55 -8.52 2.82
N LEU A 352 -10.11 -7.30 2.86
CA LEU A 352 -9.98 -6.35 1.75
C LEU A 352 -8.52 -5.93 1.54
N THR A 353 -7.74 -5.73 2.63
CA THR A 353 -6.30 -5.42 2.55
C THR A 353 -5.51 -6.59 1.95
N MET A 354 -5.83 -7.83 2.33
CA MET A 354 -5.23 -9.02 1.69
C MET A 354 -5.51 -9.05 0.19
N GLY A 355 -6.74 -8.71 -0.23
CA GLY A 355 -7.10 -8.55 -1.64
C GLY A 355 -6.23 -7.51 -2.34
N SER A 356 -6.09 -6.32 -1.75
CA SER A 356 -5.27 -5.25 -2.33
C SER A 356 -3.81 -5.64 -2.48
N MET A 357 -3.20 -6.22 -1.44
CA MET A 357 -1.79 -6.63 -1.48
C MET A 357 -1.58 -7.85 -2.39
N GLY A 358 -2.50 -8.84 -2.34
CA GLY A 358 -2.50 -9.97 -3.25
C GLY A 358 -2.64 -9.55 -4.72
N GLY A 359 -3.44 -8.52 -4.99
CA GLY A 359 -3.57 -7.93 -6.31
C GLY A 359 -2.27 -7.29 -6.81
N VAL A 360 -1.53 -6.59 -5.95
CA VAL A 360 -0.20 -6.06 -6.33
C VAL A 360 0.75 -7.19 -6.65
N PHE A 361 0.80 -8.23 -5.80
CA PHE A 361 1.61 -9.42 -6.08
C PHE A 361 1.29 -10.01 -7.45
N LEU A 362 0.03 -10.30 -7.71
CA LEU A 362 -0.40 -10.91 -8.99
C LEU A 362 -0.04 -10.02 -10.18
N SER A 363 -0.37 -8.73 -10.14
CA SER A 363 -0.12 -7.81 -11.25
C SER A 363 1.36 -7.65 -11.54
N GLN A 364 2.21 -7.54 -10.51
CA GLN A 364 3.65 -7.37 -10.67
C GLN A 364 4.34 -8.67 -11.11
N ALA A 365 3.99 -9.81 -10.53
CA ALA A 365 4.56 -11.11 -10.93
C ALA A 365 4.17 -11.46 -12.37
N VAL A 366 2.87 -11.40 -12.70
CA VAL A 366 2.38 -11.72 -14.05
C VAL A 366 2.98 -10.78 -15.09
N SER A 367 3.05 -9.48 -14.80
CA SER A 367 3.61 -8.51 -15.75
C SER A 367 5.10 -8.76 -16.05
N GLY A 368 5.88 -9.23 -15.07
CA GLY A 368 7.27 -9.65 -15.29
C GLY A 368 7.38 -10.76 -16.31
N PHE A 369 6.59 -11.83 -16.14
CA PHE A 369 6.55 -12.94 -17.10
C PHE A 369 6.01 -12.53 -18.48
N VAL A 370 5.04 -11.61 -18.53
CA VAL A 370 4.54 -11.09 -19.82
C VAL A 370 5.63 -10.35 -20.60
N ILE A 371 6.46 -9.56 -19.93
CA ILE A 371 7.57 -8.85 -20.59
C ILE A 371 8.61 -9.82 -21.14
N GLU A 372 8.86 -10.97 -20.50
CA GLU A 372 9.79 -12.00 -20.97
C GLU A 372 9.43 -12.60 -22.34
N TRP A 373 8.17 -12.51 -22.76
CA TRP A 373 7.73 -12.96 -24.09
C TRP A 373 8.18 -12.03 -25.23
N PHE A 374 8.70 -10.87 -24.91
CA PHE A 374 9.13 -9.89 -25.91
C PHE A 374 10.66 -9.86 -26.02
N PRO A 375 11.18 -9.58 -27.23
CA PRO A 375 12.64 -9.47 -27.41
C PRO A 375 13.22 -8.34 -26.56
N VAL A 376 14.38 -8.59 -25.99
CA VAL A 376 15.17 -7.61 -25.26
C VAL A 376 16.23 -7.07 -26.23
N ALA A 377 16.41 -5.76 -26.28
CA ALA A 377 17.43 -5.11 -27.09
C ALA A 377 18.86 -5.42 -26.55
N ALA A 378 19.88 -5.20 -27.35
CA ALA A 378 21.27 -5.50 -26.99
C ALA A 378 21.76 -4.71 -25.75
N ASP A 379 21.15 -3.57 -25.45
CA ASP A 379 21.39 -2.74 -24.26
C ASP A 379 20.55 -3.14 -23.05
N GLY A 380 19.79 -4.23 -23.15
CA GLY A 380 18.88 -4.70 -22.07
C GLY A 380 17.53 -3.99 -22.02
N ALA A 381 17.22 -3.07 -22.95
CA ALA A 381 15.96 -2.36 -22.99
C ALA A 381 14.82 -3.25 -23.49
N TYR A 382 13.64 -3.13 -22.87
CA TYR A 382 12.43 -3.80 -23.33
C TYR A 382 11.72 -2.94 -24.38
N ALA A 383 11.17 -3.60 -25.40
CA ALA A 383 10.45 -2.94 -26.47
C ALA A 383 9.18 -2.25 -25.94
N LEU A 384 8.74 -1.19 -26.63
CA LEU A 384 7.48 -0.49 -26.34
C LEU A 384 6.26 -1.46 -26.36
N SER A 385 6.29 -2.47 -27.25
CA SER A 385 5.25 -3.50 -27.35
C SER A 385 5.09 -4.31 -26.06
N ALA A 386 6.18 -4.59 -25.33
CA ALA A 386 6.15 -5.27 -24.05
C ALA A 386 5.38 -4.44 -22.99
N TYR A 387 5.67 -3.15 -22.88
CA TYR A 387 4.97 -2.24 -21.98
C TYR A 387 3.49 -2.08 -22.37
N ARG A 388 3.20 -1.98 -23.67
CA ARG A 388 1.83 -1.91 -24.18
C ARG A 388 1.02 -3.15 -23.81
N ALA A 389 1.62 -4.35 -23.90
CA ALA A 389 0.99 -5.60 -23.48
C ALA A 389 0.68 -5.59 -21.98
N VAL A 390 1.61 -5.17 -21.12
CA VAL A 390 1.41 -5.07 -19.68
C VAL A 390 0.30 -4.08 -19.31
N PHE A 391 0.31 -2.88 -19.91
CA PHE A 391 -0.71 -1.85 -19.65
C PHE A 391 -2.09 -2.28 -20.16
N GLY A 392 -2.14 -2.92 -21.33
CA GLY A 392 -3.37 -3.47 -21.90
C GLY A 392 -3.94 -4.61 -21.05
N LEU A 393 -3.08 -5.53 -20.60
CA LEU A 393 -3.49 -6.62 -19.70
C LEU A 393 -4.05 -6.08 -18.39
N GLN A 394 -3.39 -5.10 -17.78
CA GLN A 394 -3.87 -4.48 -16.54
C GLN A 394 -5.19 -3.74 -16.76
N ALA A 395 -5.35 -3.02 -17.88
CA ALA A 395 -6.62 -2.38 -18.24
C ALA A 395 -7.75 -3.41 -18.39
N ALA A 396 -7.50 -4.51 -19.12
CA ALA A 396 -8.46 -5.60 -19.28
C ALA A 396 -8.82 -6.26 -17.93
N PHE A 397 -7.83 -6.45 -17.05
CA PHE A 397 -8.07 -6.99 -15.73
C PHE A 397 -8.96 -6.07 -14.89
N ILE A 398 -8.74 -4.74 -14.92
CA ILE A 398 -9.62 -3.77 -14.24
C ILE A 398 -11.05 -3.87 -14.77
N LEU A 399 -11.24 -3.94 -16.09
CA LEU A 399 -12.57 -4.03 -16.70
C LEU A 399 -13.28 -5.34 -16.31
N LEU A 400 -12.57 -6.47 -16.39
CA LEU A 400 -13.10 -7.78 -15.98
C LEU A 400 -13.57 -7.78 -14.53
N VAL A 401 -12.73 -7.28 -13.64
CA VAL A 401 -13.03 -7.17 -12.21
C VAL A 401 -14.19 -6.20 -11.97
N SER A 402 -14.26 -5.10 -12.72
CA SER A 402 -15.37 -4.13 -12.62
C SER A 402 -16.71 -4.76 -13.04
N LEU A 403 -16.73 -5.65 -14.01
CA LEU A 403 -17.94 -6.42 -14.39
C LEU A 403 -18.42 -7.31 -13.23
N VAL A 404 -17.50 -7.96 -12.51
CA VAL A 404 -17.85 -8.74 -11.31
C VAL A 404 -18.38 -7.83 -10.20
N TYR A 405 -17.70 -6.69 -9.97
CA TYR A 405 -18.06 -5.74 -8.93
C TYR A 405 -19.38 -5.02 -9.22
N PHE A 406 -19.74 -4.81 -10.49
CA PHE A 406 -21.02 -4.20 -10.90
C PHE A 406 -22.23 -4.87 -10.23
N HIS A 407 -22.17 -6.19 -10.02
CA HIS A 407 -23.20 -6.97 -9.33
C HIS A 407 -23.09 -6.92 -7.80
N ALA A 408 -22.16 -6.13 -7.22
CA ALA A 408 -22.08 -5.96 -5.78
C ALA A 408 -23.30 -5.20 -5.27
N ARG A 409 -23.76 -5.57 -4.07
CA ARG A 409 -24.88 -4.93 -3.40
C ARG A 409 -24.41 -3.59 -2.82
N ASP A 410 -25.08 -2.49 -3.14
CA ASP A 410 -24.79 -1.19 -2.54
C ASP A 410 -25.83 -0.90 -1.43
N PRO A 411 -25.38 -0.79 -0.17
CA PRO A 411 -26.30 -0.49 0.93
C PRO A 411 -27.01 0.87 0.81
N LYS A 412 -26.44 1.82 0.05
CA LYS A 412 -27.07 3.15 -0.16
C LYS A 412 -28.17 3.13 -1.21
N GLU A 413 -28.15 2.20 -2.15
CA GLU A 413 -29.16 2.06 -3.20
C GLU A 413 -30.44 1.36 -2.70
N GLN A 414 -30.46 0.84 -1.45
CA GLN A 414 -31.67 0.24 -0.89
C GLN A 414 -32.53 1.31 -0.23
N PRO A 415 -33.87 1.36 -0.51
CA PRO A 415 -34.75 2.19 0.27
C PRO A 415 -34.60 1.80 1.75
N ARG A 416 -34.42 2.78 2.63
CA ARG A 416 -34.49 2.57 4.09
C ARG A 416 -35.76 1.79 4.34
N LYS A 417 -35.69 0.58 4.89
CA LYS A 417 -36.85 -0.06 5.48
C LYS A 417 -37.37 0.92 6.52
N GLU A 418 -38.53 1.50 6.27
CA GLU A 418 -39.22 2.32 7.29
C GLU A 418 -39.30 1.45 8.56
N PRO A 419 -38.99 2.02 9.73
CA PRO A 419 -39.23 1.32 10.96
C PRO A 419 -40.73 0.98 10.97
N GLY A 420 -41.06 -0.32 11.04
CA GLY A 420 -42.44 -0.78 11.09
C GLY A 420 -43.18 -0.02 12.19
N PRO A 421 -44.51 0.15 12.05
CA PRO A 421 -45.29 0.91 12.99
C PRO A 421 -45.01 0.42 14.41
N VAL A 422 -44.55 1.33 15.27
CA VAL A 422 -44.45 1.11 16.72
C VAL A 422 -45.86 0.97 17.21
N PHE A 423 -46.35 -0.24 17.43
CA PHE A 423 -47.63 -0.44 18.13
C PHE A 423 -47.42 0.02 19.58
N PRO A 424 -48.18 1.00 20.07
CA PRO A 424 -48.16 1.35 21.49
C PRO A 424 -48.68 0.17 22.28
N ALA A 425 -48.00 -0.14 23.39
CA ALA A 425 -48.38 -1.18 24.35
C ALA A 425 -49.61 -0.76 25.19
#